data_b7d197e62d966d5a32147758e27596ea
#
_entry.id   b7d197e62d966d5a32147758e27596ea
#
_cell.length_a   1.000
_cell.length_b   1.000
_cell.length_c   1.000
_cell.angle_alpha   90.00
_cell.angle_beta   90.00
_cell.angle_gamma   90.00
#
_symmetry.space_group_name_H-M   'P 1'
#
loop_
_entity.id
_entity.type
_entity.pdbx_description
1 polymer ?
#
loop_
_entity_poly.entity_id
_entity_poly.type
_entity_poly.pdbx_seq_one_letter_code
_entity_poly.pdbx_strand_id
1 'polypeptide(L)'
;KFAVELARERVPAHELGEATLGARVYDPAGAVAAGYLDRVVPEADLLEEAVTEAERLGALRTGAYGLTKLNLRGAMIDQQLATVEADMETVGMPNI
;
A
#
# COMPACT_ATOMS: atom_id res chain seq x y z
N LYS A 1 -10.11 -1.68 -7.96
CA LYS A 1 -10.01 -2.89 -7.11
C LYS A 1 -8.73 -2.92 -6.30
N PHE A 2 -7.58 -2.65 -6.92
CA PHE A 2 -6.33 -2.65 -6.17
C PHE A 2 -6.30 -1.56 -5.09
N ALA A 3 -6.93 -0.41 -5.33
CA ALA A 3 -6.98 0.67 -4.34
C ALA A 3 -7.75 0.25 -3.09
N VAL A 4 -8.85 -0.49 -3.25
CA VAL A 4 -9.62 -1.06 -2.12
C VAL A 4 -8.79 -2.10 -1.38
N GLU A 5 -8.08 -2.97 -2.11
CA GLU A 5 -7.22 -3.99 -1.49
C GLU A 5 -6.03 -3.37 -0.77
N LEU A 6 -5.45 -2.28 -1.30
CA LEU A 6 -4.42 -1.54 -0.61
C LEU A 6 -4.94 -0.96 0.72
N ALA A 7 -6.13 -0.36 0.68
CA ALA A 7 -6.76 0.16 1.90
C ALA A 7 -7.01 -0.95 2.91
N ARG A 8 -7.54 -2.09 2.46
CA ARG A 8 -7.81 -3.24 3.33
C ARG A 8 -6.54 -3.78 3.97
N GLU A 9 -5.43 -3.79 3.23
CA GLU A 9 -4.14 -4.28 3.71
C GLU A 9 -3.52 -3.35 4.76
N ARG A 10 -3.68 -2.03 4.59
CA ARG A 10 -2.94 -1.04 5.37
C ARG A 10 -3.76 -0.34 6.45
N VAL A 11 -5.06 -0.20 6.26
CA VAL A 11 -5.91 0.62 7.11
C VAL A 11 -6.68 -0.27 8.09
N PRO A 12 -6.71 0.08 9.40
CA PRO A 12 -7.49 -0.67 10.37
C PRO A 12 -8.98 -0.72 10.03
N ALA A 13 -9.65 -1.77 10.48
CA ALA A 13 -11.07 -1.97 10.18
C ALA A 13 -11.96 -0.78 10.54
N HIS A 14 -11.66 -0.12 11.67
CA HIS A 14 -12.47 1.01 12.13
C HIS A 14 -12.33 2.28 11.28
N GLU A 15 -11.25 2.39 10.50
CA GLU A 15 -11.00 3.53 9.61
C GLU A 15 -11.32 3.20 8.15
N LEU A 16 -11.50 1.93 7.82
CA LEU A 16 -11.64 1.46 6.44
C LEU A 16 -12.85 2.09 5.73
N GLY A 17 -13.96 2.26 6.41
CA GLY A 17 -15.14 2.90 5.84
C GLY A 17 -14.87 4.33 5.39
N GLU A 18 -14.22 5.13 6.23
CA GLU A 18 -13.83 6.52 5.89
C GLU A 18 -12.82 6.56 4.74
N ALA A 19 -11.85 5.65 4.75
CA ALA A 19 -10.79 5.62 3.75
C ALA A 19 -11.28 5.20 2.36
N THR A 20 -12.39 4.47 2.29
CA THR A 20 -12.94 3.95 1.03
C THR A 20 -14.27 4.63 0.68
N LEU A 21 -15.36 4.18 1.26
CA LEU A 21 -16.70 4.72 0.97
C LEU A 21 -16.83 6.20 1.33
N GLY A 22 -16.19 6.62 2.42
CA GLY A 22 -16.18 8.02 2.85
C GLY A 22 -15.31 8.94 2.00
N ALA A 23 -14.48 8.38 1.13
CA ALA A 23 -13.58 9.11 0.23
C ALA A 23 -12.75 10.19 0.95
N ARG A 24 -12.33 9.91 2.17
CA ARG A 24 -11.54 10.85 2.97
C ARG A 24 -10.18 11.09 2.33
N VAL A 25 -9.77 12.35 2.26
CA VAL A 25 -8.46 12.76 1.79
C VAL A 25 -7.54 12.96 2.99
N TYR A 26 -6.36 12.37 2.92
CA TYR A 26 -5.37 12.42 4.00
C TYR A 26 -4.19 13.29 3.61
N ASP A 27 -3.73 14.16 4.52
CA ASP A 27 -2.41 14.76 4.41
C ASP A 27 -1.35 13.71 4.80
N PRO A 28 -0.04 13.97 4.60
CA PRO A 28 0.98 12.98 4.91
C PRO A 28 0.93 12.46 6.36
N ALA A 29 0.76 13.33 7.33
CA ALA A 29 0.68 12.94 8.74
C ALA A 29 -0.58 12.10 9.00
N GLY A 30 -1.71 12.48 8.43
CA GLY A 30 -2.96 11.73 8.52
C GLY A 30 -2.86 10.36 7.86
N ALA A 31 -2.14 10.26 6.75
CA ALA A 31 -1.91 8.98 6.07
C ALA A 31 -1.06 8.02 6.93
N VAL A 32 -0.08 8.53 7.68
CA VAL A 32 0.65 7.72 8.66
C VAL A 32 -0.28 7.25 9.77
N ALA A 33 -1.08 8.15 10.34
CA ALA A 33 -2.00 7.80 11.41
C ALA A 33 -3.05 6.77 10.96
N ALA A 34 -3.53 6.85 9.72
CA ALA A 34 -4.50 5.91 9.17
C ALA A 34 -3.89 4.56 8.78
N GLY A 35 -2.58 4.48 8.57
CA GLY A 35 -1.88 3.24 8.23
C GLY A 35 -1.42 3.14 6.78
N TYR A 36 -1.74 4.08 5.91
CA TYR A 36 -1.29 4.07 4.52
C TYR A 36 0.22 4.23 4.38
N LEU A 37 0.82 5.06 5.22
CA LEU A 37 2.25 5.32 5.20
C LEU A 37 2.88 4.91 6.52
N ASP A 38 4.15 4.56 6.49
CA ASP A 38 4.90 4.19 7.68
C ASP A 38 5.51 5.40 8.38
N ARG A 39 5.99 6.37 7.60
CA ARG A 39 6.56 7.60 8.14
C ARG A 39 6.63 8.72 7.10
N VAL A 40 6.82 9.93 7.58
CA VAL A 40 7.01 11.12 6.77
C VAL A 40 8.39 11.67 7.03
N VAL A 41 9.10 12.06 5.97
CA VAL A 41 10.43 12.67 6.05
C VAL A 41 10.44 13.95 5.21
N PRO A 42 11.39 14.89 5.45
CA PRO A 42 11.57 16.04 4.57
C PRO A 42 11.82 15.62 3.13
N GLU A 43 11.28 16.35 2.17
CA GLU A 43 11.40 16.04 0.75
C GLU A 43 12.84 15.83 0.31
N ALA A 44 13.76 16.66 0.82
CA ALA A 44 15.18 16.57 0.49
C ALA A 44 15.84 15.25 0.93
N ASP A 45 15.25 14.58 1.93
CA ASP A 45 15.80 13.34 2.49
C ASP A 45 15.09 12.09 1.98
N LEU A 46 14.04 12.25 1.17
CA LEU A 46 13.18 11.14 0.80
C LEU A 46 13.92 9.99 0.11
N LEU A 47 14.74 10.30 -0.89
CA LEU A 47 15.47 9.26 -1.63
C LEU A 47 16.47 8.53 -0.73
N GLU A 48 17.23 9.26 0.05
CA GLU A 48 18.24 8.68 0.97
C GLU A 48 17.57 7.80 2.01
N GLU A 49 16.48 8.25 2.62
CA GLU A 49 15.73 7.49 3.60
C GLU A 49 15.11 6.23 2.98
N ALA A 50 14.58 6.34 1.76
CA ALA A 50 14.00 5.20 1.05
C ALA A 50 15.06 4.13 0.74
N VAL A 51 16.24 4.55 0.29
CA VAL A 51 17.36 3.64 0.01
C VAL A 51 17.84 2.96 1.28
N THR A 52 17.98 3.70 2.38
CA THR A 52 18.37 3.16 3.68
C THR A 52 17.37 2.09 4.15
N GLU A 53 16.09 2.36 4.03
CA GLU A 53 15.04 1.39 4.41
C GLU A 53 15.06 0.16 3.50
N ALA A 54 15.28 0.34 2.21
CA ALA A 54 15.40 -0.76 1.27
C ALA A 54 16.60 -1.67 1.60
N GLU A 55 17.74 -1.06 1.96
CA GLU A 55 18.92 -1.81 2.38
C GLU A 55 18.65 -2.59 3.66
N ARG A 56 17.98 -1.99 4.63
CA ARG A 56 17.60 -2.66 5.88
C ARG A 56 16.73 -3.88 5.62
N LEU A 57 15.71 -3.73 4.78
CA LEU A 57 14.82 -4.84 4.43
C LEU A 57 15.53 -5.92 3.61
N GLY A 58 16.44 -5.51 2.71
CA GLY A 58 17.22 -6.43 1.90
C GLY A 58 18.22 -7.27 2.68
N ALA A 59 18.60 -6.81 3.88
CA ALA A 59 19.50 -7.55 4.78
C ALA A 59 18.77 -8.64 5.56
N LEU A 60 17.45 -8.68 5.54
CA LEU A 60 16.68 -9.74 6.20
C LEU A 60 16.91 -11.07 5.48
N ARG A 61 16.72 -12.19 6.21
CA ARG A 61 16.87 -13.51 5.62
C ARG A 61 15.84 -13.71 4.51
N THR A 62 16.30 -13.72 3.29
CA THR A 62 15.44 -13.71 2.11
C THR A 62 14.52 -14.92 2.01
N GLY A 63 14.98 -16.12 2.42
CA GLY A 63 14.15 -17.33 2.36
C GLY A 63 12.94 -17.25 3.28
N ALA A 64 13.15 -16.94 4.55
CA ALA A 64 12.05 -16.83 5.51
C ALA A 64 11.15 -15.63 5.20
N TYR A 65 11.74 -14.50 4.83
CA TYR A 65 11.01 -13.30 4.46
C TYR A 65 10.11 -13.55 3.24
N GLY A 66 10.66 -14.14 2.18
CA GLY A 66 9.93 -14.42 0.96
C GLY A 66 8.77 -15.39 1.17
N LEU A 67 9.00 -16.46 1.93
CA LEU A 67 7.96 -17.44 2.23
C LEU A 67 6.83 -16.82 3.07
N THR A 68 7.19 -16.06 4.09
CA THR A 68 6.22 -15.36 4.94
C THR A 68 5.38 -14.38 4.12
N LYS A 69 6.02 -13.63 3.23
CA LYS A 69 5.32 -12.68 2.36
C LYS A 69 4.34 -13.40 1.43
N LEU A 70 4.72 -14.52 0.84
CA LEU A 70 3.84 -15.33 0.01
C LEU A 70 2.65 -15.87 0.80
N ASN A 71 2.88 -16.36 2.01
CA ASN A 71 1.81 -16.87 2.86
C ASN A 71 0.84 -15.76 3.28
N LEU A 72 1.36 -14.57 3.55
CA LEU A 72 0.56 -13.43 4.01
C LEU A 72 -0.21 -12.76 2.87
N ARG A 73 0.42 -12.58 1.71
CA ARG A 73 -0.09 -11.72 0.65
C ARG A 73 -0.18 -12.36 -0.73
N GLY A 74 0.29 -13.59 -0.91
CA GLY A 74 0.43 -14.20 -2.23
C GLY A 74 -0.86 -14.23 -3.03
N ALA A 75 -1.96 -14.68 -2.43
CA ALA A 75 -3.25 -14.76 -3.10
C ALA A 75 -3.76 -13.38 -3.53
N MET A 76 -3.62 -12.37 -2.68
CA MET A 76 -4.03 -11.00 -2.99
C MET A 76 -3.18 -10.42 -4.12
N ILE A 77 -1.86 -10.63 -4.10
CA ILE A 77 -0.95 -10.15 -5.13
C ILE A 77 -1.31 -10.79 -6.48
N ASP A 78 -1.51 -12.10 -6.52
CA ASP A 78 -1.87 -12.81 -7.76
C ASP A 78 -3.17 -12.28 -8.34
N GLN A 79 -4.16 -12.05 -7.50
CA GLN A 79 -5.44 -11.49 -7.92
C GLN A 79 -5.28 -10.09 -8.50
N GLN A 80 -4.49 -9.24 -7.88
CA GLN A 80 -4.27 -7.87 -8.35
C GLN A 80 -3.49 -7.86 -9.67
N LEU A 81 -2.47 -8.69 -9.81
CA LEU A 81 -1.73 -8.81 -11.08
C LEU A 81 -2.63 -9.28 -12.22
N ALA A 82 -3.56 -10.19 -11.95
CA ALA A 82 -4.49 -10.70 -12.95
C ALA A 82 -5.52 -9.66 -13.40
N THR A 83 -5.80 -8.63 -12.61
CA THR A 83 -6.90 -7.68 -12.87
C THR A 83 -6.44 -6.23 -13.06
N VAL A 84 -5.15 -5.94 -12.94
CA VAL A 84 -4.66 -4.56 -12.92
C VAL A 84 -4.99 -3.77 -14.17
N GLU A 85 -4.93 -4.38 -15.36
CA GLU A 85 -5.27 -3.70 -16.60
C GLU A 85 -6.74 -3.27 -16.63
N ALA A 86 -7.64 -4.17 -16.26
CA ALA A 86 -9.06 -3.86 -16.17
C ALA A 86 -9.35 -2.77 -15.13
N ASP A 87 -8.66 -2.80 -13.99
CA ASP A 87 -8.75 -1.77 -12.97
C ASP A 87 -8.30 -0.40 -13.48
N MET A 88 -7.21 -0.36 -14.24
CA MET A 88 -6.69 0.88 -14.80
C MET A 88 -7.60 1.44 -15.87
N GLU A 89 -8.22 0.60 -16.69
CA GLU A 89 -9.23 1.01 -17.67
C GLU A 89 -10.44 1.65 -16.97
N THR A 90 -10.90 1.04 -15.87
CA THR A 90 -12.01 1.58 -15.09
C THR A 90 -11.67 2.94 -14.48
N VAL A 91 -10.47 3.09 -13.94
CA VAL A 91 -10.00 4.36 -13.39
C VAL A 91 -9.94 5.46 -14.45
N GLY A 92 -9.60 5.09 -15.69
CA GLY A 92 -9.56 6.03 -16.80
C GLY A 92 -10.91 6.47 -17.35
N MET A 93 -12.02 5.84 -16.96
CA MET A 93 -13.35 6.16 -17.43
C MET A 93 -13.96 7.30 -16.60
N PRO A 94 -14.42 8.40 -17.21
CA PRO A 94 -15.05 9.49 -16.47
C PRO A 94 -16.46 9.11 -15.99
N ASN A 95 -16.86 9.67 -14.88
CA ASN A 95 -18.23 9.59 -14.35
C ASN A 95 -18.73 8.16 -14.07
N ILE A 96 -17.92 7.38 -13.55
CA ILE A 96 -18.32 6.02 -13.15
C ILE A 96 -18.95 6.00 -11.77
#